data_5ac7de6642327114ba0e4c7b353c637a
#
_entry.id   5ac7de6642327114ba0e4c7b353c637a
#
_cell.length_a   1.000
_cell.length_b   1.000
_cell.length_c   1.000
_cell.angle_alpha   90.00
_cell.angle_beta   90.00
_cell.angle_gamma   90.00
#
_symmetry.space_group_name_H-M   'P 1'
#
loop_
_entity.id
_entity.type
_entity.pdbx_description
1 polymer ?
#
loop_
_entity_poly.entity_id
_entity_poly.type
_entity_poly.pdbx_seq_one_letter_code
_entity_poly.pdbx_strand_id
1 'polypeptide(L)'
;HITGADSWPEYYQLVLAGFGDSEYATTQVLVSPDANSNVSLTLPNIGNDVKTIELCVTNRLRKRVLTYQSLDVASISGDTLYMDAGQVDAHMYAAIQENIFDKTCAQCHGGSTSPAAGLYLTADKSHASLVNQPSTQVEDGIRVIPGNAEESILHKVINPGNVLGLGFSHENMITSSTDLRLIDEWINAGAKE
;
A
#
# COMPACT_ATOMS: atom_id res chain seq x y z
N HIS A 1 -7.52 -11.48 12.89
CA HIS A 1 -8.63 -11.22 11.96
C HIS A 1 -8.14 -10.31 10.83
N ILE A 2 -8.23 -10.78 9.57
CA ILE A 2 -7.65 -10.07 8.42
C ILE A 2 -8.70 -9.95 7.32
N THR A 3 -9.00 -8.72 6.90
CA THR A 3 -9.88 -8.41 5.78
C THR A 3 -9.08 -7.93 4.57
N GLY A 4 -9.64 -7.99 3.37
CA GLY A 4 -9.03 -7.42 2.15
C GLY A 4 -7.82 -8.15 1.59
N ALA A 5 -7.49 -9.35 2.08
CA ALA A 5 -6.35 -10.14 1.57
C ALA A 5 -6.45 -10.47 0.07
N ASP A 6 -7.66 -10.50 -0.47
CA ASP A 6 -8.01 -10.79 -1.86
C ASP A 6 -8.13 -9.54 -2.74
N SER A 7 -7.93 -8.35 -2.18
CA SER A 7 -8.03 -7.08 -2.93
C SER A 7 -6.80 -6.77 -3.80
N TRP A 8 -5.70 -7.51 -3.60
CA TRP A 8 -4.44 -7.30 -4.27
C TRP A 8 -4.40 -7.94 -5.67
N PRO A 9 -3.77 -7.28 -6.65
CA PRO A 9 -3.51 -7.91 -7.94
C PRO A 9 -2.73 -9.22 -7.80
N GLU A 10 -2.91 -10.14 -8.74
CA GLU A 10 -2.40 -11.53 -8.73
C GLU A 10 -0.89 -11.69 -8.48
N TYR A 11 -0.09 -10.66 -8.75
CA TYR A 11 1.36 -10.68 -8.54
C TYR A 11 1.79 -10.16 -7.16
N TYR A 12 0.86 -9.80 -6.30
CA TYR A 12 1.08 -9.51 -4.89
C TYR A 12 0.48 -10.61 -4.02
N GLN A 13 1.09 -10.84 -2.88
CA GLN A 13 0.64 -11.84 -1.93
C GLN A 13 0.74 -11.29 -0.51
N LEU A 14 -0.32 -11.42 0.25
CA LEU A 14 -0.27 -11.24 1.71
C LEU A 14 0.33 -12.50 2.32
N VAL A 15 1.41 -12.34 3.06
CA VAL A 15 2.20 -13.45 3.60
C VAL A 15 2.62 -13.21 5.05
N LEU A 16 2.87 -14.28 5.78
CA LEU A 16 3.78 -14.28 6.91
C LEU A 16 5.14 -14.72 6.40
N ALA A 17 6.16 -13.87 6.56
CA ALA A 17 7.45 -14.07 5.92
C ALA A 17 8.61 -13.78 6.87
N GLY A 18 9.73 -14.48 6.65
CA GLY A 18 11.00 -14.25 7.34
C GLY A 18 12.00 -13.51 6.47
N PHE A 19 12.61 -12.47 7.02
CA PHE A 19 13.61 -11.64 6.36
C PHE A 19 14.92 -11.61 7.14
N GLY A 20 16.04 -11.65 6.41
CA GLY A 20 17.37 -11.36 6.91
C GLY A 20 17.78 -9.89 6.65
N ASP A 21 18.99 -9.71 6.08
CA ASP A 21 19.50 -8.38 5.70
C ASP A 21 18.93 -7.87 4.37
N SER A 22 18.24 -8.72 3.65
CA SER A 22 17.69 -8.43 2.33
C SER A 22 16.22 -8.04 2.40
N GLU A 23 15.75 -7.26 1.41
CA GLU A 23 14.31 -6.99 1.21
C GLU A 23 13.53 -8.21 0.67
N TYR A 24 14.22 -9.31 0.38
CA TYR A 24 13.60 -10.53 -0.16
C TYR A 24 13.40 -11.55 0.96
N ALA A 25 12.19 -12.11 1.05
CA ALA A 25 11.87 -13.12 2.05
C ALA A 25 12.66 -14.41 1.78
N THR A 26 13.30 -14.95 2.82
CA THR A 26 14.00 -16.25 2.79
C THR A 26 13.01 -17.40 2.94
N THR A 27 11.95 -17.19 3.72
CA THR A 27 10.83 -18.11 3.88
C THR A 27 9.52 -17.32 3.92
N GLN A 28 8.42 -17.90 3.43
CA GLN A 28 7.10 -17.30 3.53
C GLN A 28 5.99 -18.35 3.44
N VAL A 29 4.84 -18.02 4.00
CA VAL A 29 3.58 -18.75 3.88
C VAL A 29 2.46 -17.78 3.52
N LEU A 30 1.59 -18.20 2.60
CA LEU A 30 0.46 -17.39 2.17
C LEU A 30 -0.55 -17.24 3.32
N VAL A 31 -1.02 -16.03 3.53
CA VAL A 31 -2.12 -15.73 4.44
C VAL A 31 -3.43 -15.96 3.70
N SER A 32 -4.22 -16.90 4.19
CA SER A 32 -5.52 -17.25 3.61
C SER A 32 -6.57 -17.23 4.72
N PRO A 33 -7.30 -16.12 4.89
CA PRO A 33 -8.37 -16.03 5.89
C PRO A 33 -9.48 -17.04 5.63
N ASP A 34 -10.11 -17.52 6.70
CA ASP A 34 -11.33 -18.32 6.60
C ASP A 34 -12.56 -17.45 6.23
N ALA A 35 -13.73 -18.09 6.14
CA ALA A 35 -14.99 -17.39 5.83
C ALA A 35 -15.39 -16.31 6.85
N ASN A 36 -14.79 -16.32 8.04
CA ASN A 36 -15.00 -15.33 9.09
C ASN A 36 -13.80 -14.37 9.20
N SER A 37 -12.92 -14.35 8.21
CA SER A 37 -11.68 -13.54 8.18
C SER A 37 -10.67 -13.87 9.28
N ASN A 38 -10.77 -15.05 9.91
CA ASN A 38 -9.78 -15.48 10.88
C ASN A 38 -8.59 -16.14 10.19
N VAL A 39 -7.42 -15.94 10.78
CA VAL A 39 -6.18 -16.53 10.34
C VAL A 39 -5.45 -17.17 11.51
N SER A 40 -5.05 -18.44 11.34
CA SER A 40 -4.10 -19.11 12.21
C SER A 40 -3.17 -19.91 11.31
N LEU A 41 -1.89 -19.55 11.32
CA LEU A 41 -0.92 -20.22 10.47
C LEU A 41 0.45 -20.31 11.15
N THR A 42 1.29 -21.21 10.67
CA THR A 42 2.65 -21.41 11.16
C THR A 42 3.63 -21.19 10.02
N LEU A 43 4.67 -20.39 10.26
CA LEU A 43 5.81 -20.25 9.35
C LEU A 43 6.88 -21.28 9.74
N PRO A 44 7.09 -22.34 8.96
CA PRO A 44 8.13 -23.33 9.22
C PRO A 44 9.49 -22.90 8.64
N ASN A 45 10.53 -23.63 9.01
CA ASN A 45 11.89 -23.51 8.44
C ASN A 45 12.48 -22.08 8.59
N ILE A 46 12.36 -21.52 9.77
CA ILE A 46 13.02 -20.25 10.10
C ILE A 46 14.50 -20.53 10.27
N GLY A 47 15.32 -20.08 9.32
CA GLY A 47 16.77 -20.21 9.36
C GLY A 47 17.43 -19.22 10.33
N ASN A 48 18.68 -19.49 10.69
CA ASN A 48 19.46 -18.60 11.58
C ASN A 48 19.79 -17.23 10.95
N ASP A 49 19.57 -17.08 9.66
CA ASP A 49 19.75 -15.85 8.90
C ASP A 49 18.51 -14.94 8.95
N VAL A 50 17.38 -15.43 9.46
CA VAL A 50 16.16 -14.64 9.62
C VAL A 50 16.29 -13.74 10.85
N LYS A 51 16.09 -12.45 10.65
CA LYS A 51 16.13 -11.39 11.68
C LYS A 51 14.75 -10.92 12.09
N THR A 52 13.83 -10.83 11.13
CA THR A 52 12.45 -10.43 11.39
C THR A 52 11.45 -11.40 10.79
N ILE A 53 10.33 -11.58 11.50
CA ILE A 53 9.11 -12.23 10.98
C ILE A 53 8.08 -11.15 10.77
N GLU A 54 7.50 -11.09 9.58
CA GLU A 54 6.61 -10.02 9.20
C GLU A 54 5.30 -10.53 8.59
N LEU A 55 4.19 -9.95 9.04
CA LEU A 55 2.95 -9.95 8.28
C LEU A 55 3.04 -8.83 7.25
N CYS A 56 3.15 -9.19 5.98
CA CYS A 56 3.48 -8.22 4.93
C CYS A 56 2.90 -8.62 3.58
N VAL A 57 2.95 -7.68 2.64
CA VAL A 57 2.72 -7.96 1.22
C VAL A 57 4.07 -8.11 0.52
N THR A 58 4.20 -9.18 -0.26
CA THR A 58 5.35 -9.40 -1.14
C THR A 58 4.92 -9.48 -2.60
N ASN A 59 5.85 -9.17 -3.52
CA ASN A 59 5.64 -9.42 -4.94
C ASN A 59 6.05 -10.85 -5.34
N ARG A 60 5.90 -11.21 -6.62
CA ARG A 60 6.27 -12.53 -7.16
C ARG A 60 7.74 -12.93 -6.92
N LEU A 61 8.63 -11.97 -6.75
CA LEU A 61 10.04 -12.20 -6.43
C LEU A 61 10.27 -12.32 -4.92
N ARG A 62 9.23 -12.36 -4.11
CA ARG A 62 9.27 -12.30 -2.65
C ARG A 62 9.89 -11.02 -2.09
N LYS A 63 9.97 -9.95 -2.89
CA LYS A 63 10.41 -8.65 -2.40
C LYS A 63 9.31 -8.04 -1.54
N ARG A 64 9.69 -7.54 -0.35
CA ARG A 64 8.78 -6.78 0.53
C ARG A 64 8.23 -5.56 -0.20
N VAL A 65 6.92 -5.37 -0.13
CA VAL A 65 6.19 -4.21 -0.68
C VAL A 65 5.69 -3.33 0.46
N LEU A 66 5.07 -3.96 1.47
CA LEU A 66 4.45 -3.29 2.60
C LEU A 66 4.48 -4.22 3.81
N THR A 67 4.69 -3.69 5.01
CA THR A 67 4.64 -4.43 6.28
C THR A 67 3.51 -3.91 7.15
N TYR A 68 2.64 -4.81 7.61
CA TYR A 68 1.60 -4.51 8.60
C TYR A 68 2.11 -4.69 10.03
N GLN A 69 2.88 -5.75 10.26
CA GLN A 69 3.46 -6.03 11.57
C GLN A 69 4.80 -6.75 11.43
N SER A 70 5.73 -6.44 12.32
CA SER A 70 7.06 -7.03 12.36
C SER A 70 7.39 -7.50 13.78
N LEU A 71 8.08 -8.63 13.86
CA LEU A 71 8.59 -9.23 15.08
C LEU A 71 10.09 -9.48 14.91
N ASP A 72 10.90 -8.91 15.81
CA ASP A 72 12.35 -9.16 15.83
C ASP A 72 12.62 -10.51 16.47
N VAL A 73 13.26 -11.42 15.74
CA VAL A 73 13.59 -12.77 16.19
C VAL A 73 14.57 -12.74 17.37
N ALA A 74 15.51 -11.78 17.41
CA ALA A 74 16.49 -11.66 18.47
C ALA A 74 15.91 -11.22 19.83
N SER A 75 14.70 -10.63 19.81
CA SER A 75 14.01 -10.18 21.03
C SER A 75 13.34 -11.28 21.83
N ILE A 76 13.38 -12.54 21.36
CA ILE A 76 12.54 -13.63 21.87
C ILE A 76 13.41 -14.80 22.33
N SER A 77 13.04 -15.35 23.48
CA SER A 77 13.63 -16.58 24.03
C SER A 77 12.64 -17.74 23.91
N GLY A 78 13.04 -18.83 23.23
CA GLY A 78 12.24 -20.05 23.08
C GLY A 78 12.23 -20.62 21.67
N ASP A 79 11.68 -21.81 21.52
CA ASP A 79 11.67 -22.54 20.24
C ASP A 79 10.50 -22.15 19.33
N THR A 80 9.54 -21.39 19.85
CA THR A 80 8.34 -20.98 19.10
C THR A 80 8.07 -19.50 19.33
N LEU A 81 7.89 -18.77 18.22
CA LEU A 81 7.51 -17.35 18.22
C LEU A 81 6.03 -17.22 17.99
N TYR A 82 5.38 -16.35 18.76
CA TYR A 82 3.96 -16.05 18.60
C TYR A 82 3.80 -14.61 18.17
N MET A 83 3.07 -14.41 17.06
CA MET A 83 2.65 -13.08 16.57
C MET A 83 1.12 -13.01 16.65
N ASP A 84 0.60 -12.08 17.45
CA ASP A 84 -0.80 -11.70 17.39
C ASP A 84 -0.92 -10.41 16.63
N ALA A 85 -1.47 -10.49 15.41
CA ALA A 85 -1.67 -9.33 14.55
C ALA A 85 -2.97 -8.57 14.85
N GLY A 86 -3.81 -9.09 15.74
CA GLY A 86 -5.09 -8.48 16.07
C GLY A 86 -6.03 -8.38 14.87
N GLN A 87 -6.51 -7.17 14.60
CA GLN A 87 -7.33 -6.86 13.42
C GLN A 87 -6.50 -6.08 12.40
N VAL A 88 -6.43 -6.58 11.18
CA VAL A 88 -5.70 -5.95 10.08
C VAL A 88 -6.63 -5.74 8.89
N ASP A 89 -6.74 -4.51 8.46
CA ASP A 89 -7.32 -4.15 7.17
C ASP A 89 -6.22 -4.25 6.11
N ALA A 90 -6.27 -5.32 5.32
CA ALA A 90 -5.29 -5.58 4.27
C ALA A 90 -5.81 -5.22 2.87
N HIS A 91 -6.85 -4.40 2.75
CA HIS A 91 -7.25 -3.87 1.45
C HIS A 91 -6.12 -3.03 0.84
N MET A 92 -5.91 -3.21 -0.45
CA MET A 92 -4.84 -2.47 -1.16
C MET A 92 -5.00 -0.96 -1.04
N TYR A 93 -6.25 -0.46 -1.15
CA TYR A 93 -6.52 0.97 -0.99
C TYR A 93 -6.27 1.46 0.44
N ALA A 94 -6.67 0.72 1.45
CA ALA A 94 -6.39 1.05 2.85
C ALA A 94 -4.88 1.15 3.11
N ALA A 95 -4.10 0.25 2.52
CA ALA A 95 -2.65 0.28 2.59
C ALA A 95 -2.05 1.54 1.91
N ILE A 96 -2.55 1.94 0.74
CA ILE A 96 -2.17 3.19 0.06
C ILE A 96 -2.55 4.40 0.91
N GLN A 97 -3.75 4.42 1.45
CA GLN A 97 -4.24 5.48 2.31
C GLN A 97 -3.31 5.69 3.50
N GLU A 98 -3.10 4.66 4.30
CA GLU A 98 -2.32 4.74 5.54
C GLU A 98 -0.84 5.05 5.28
N ASN A 99 -0.26 4.45 4.25
CA ASN A 99 1.19 4.54 4.06
C ASN A 99 1.63 5.66 3.13
N ILE A 100 0.78 6.14 2.25
CA ILE A 100 1.13 7.17 1.27
C ILE A 100 0.31 8.44 1.48
N PHE A 101 -1.02 8.36 1.41
CA PHE A 101 -1.84 9.56 1.42
C PHE A 101 -1.81 10.25 2.78
N ASP A 102 -2.00 9.54 3.89
CA ASP A 102 -1.99 10.13 5.23
C ASP A 102 -0.62 10.69 5.62
N LYS A 103 0.47 10.00 5.22
CA LYS A 103 1.83 10.41 5.58
C LYS A 103 2.37 11.58 4.75
N THR A 104 1.97 11.66 3.49
CA THR A 104 2.57 12.59 2.52
C THR A 104 1.57 13.61 1.99
N CYS A 105 0.40 13.18 1.52
CA CYS A 105 -0.49 14.01 0.71
C CYS A 105 -1.49 14.80 1.54
N ALA A 106 -2.02 14.20 2.62
CA ALA A 106 -3.06 14.79 3.45
C ALA A 106 -2.60 16.06 4.21
N GLN A 107 -1.28 16.34 4.27
CA GLN A 107 -0.77 17.58 4.82
C GLN A 107 -1.30 18.82 4.09
N CYS A 108 -1.45 18.74 2.75
CA CYS A 108 -1.99 19.81 1.92
C CYS A 108 -3.42 19.51 1.45
N HIS A 109 -3.76 18.22 1.29
CA HIS A 109 -5.03 17.74 0.76
C HIS A 109 -5.94 17.14 1.84
N GLY A 110 -5.76 17.51 3.11
CA GLY A 110 -6.53 16.99 4.23
C GLY A 110 -7.17 18.05 5.09
N GLY A 111 -8.09 17.63 5.93
CA GLY A 111 -8.53 18.24 7.18
C GLY A 111 -9.18 19.61 7.18
N SER A 112 -9.14 20.40 6.13
CA SER A 112 -9.70 21.75 6.12
C SER A 112 -11.01 21.83 5.30
N THR A 113 -11.70 22.98 5.43
CA THR A 113 -12.84 23.29 4.58
C THR A 113 -12.45 23.66 3.14
N SER A 114 -11.15 23.87 2.88
CA SER A 114 -10.60 24.25 1.58
C SER A 114 -9.24 23.57 1.36
N PRO A 115 -9.21 22.28 1.04
CA PRO A 115 -7.96 21.61 0.74
C PRO A 115 -7.37 22.11 -0.59
N ALA A 116 -6.06 21.99 -0.77
CA ALA A 116 -5.41 22.36 -2.02
C ALA A 116 -6.09 21.71 -3.23
N ALA A 117 -6.33 22.47 -4.28
CA ALA A 117 -7.04 22.05 -5.51
C ALA A 117 -8.43 21.42 -5.28
N GLY A 118 -9.09 21.69 -4.15
CA GLY A 118 -10.36 21.07 -3.80
C GLY A 118 -10.32 19.52 -3.71
N LEU A 119 -9.14 18.97 -3.43
CA LEU A 119 -8.89 17.53 -3.36
C LEU A 119 -8.74 17.10 -1.91
N TYR A 120 -9.60 16.20 -1.43
CA TYR A 120 -9.48 15.58 -0.11
C TYR A 120 -8.78 14.24 -0.20
N LEU A 121 -7.69 14.07 0.57
CA LEU A 121 -6.93 12.81 0.66
C LEU A 121 -6.90 12.25 2.09
N THR A 122 -7.90 12.57 2.90
CA THR A 122 -8.16 11.91 4.18
C THR A 122 -8.94 10.61 3.98
N ALA A 123 -8.77 9.66 4.89
CA ALA A 123 -9.33 8.30 4.76
C ALA A 123 -10.83 8.25 4.48
N ASP A 124 -11.60 9.18 5.07
CA ASP A 124 -13.06 9.26 4.89
C ASP A 124 -13.54 9.85 3.55
N LYS A 125 -12.63 10.44 2.75
CA LYS A 125 -13.00 11.22 1.54
C LYS A 125 -12.14 10.93 0.33
N SER A 126 -10.98 10.36 0.49
CA SER A 126 -9.95 10.27 -0.55
C SER A 126 -10.44 9.51 -1.78
N HIS A 127 -11.02 8.33 -1.61
CA HIS A 127 -11.52 7.52 -2.72
C HIS A 127 -12.58 8.26 -3.53
N ALA A 128 -13.61 8.76 -2.88
CA ALA A 128 -14.68 9.53 -3.53
C ALA A 128 -14.19 10.84 -4.16
N SER A 129 -13.10 11.44 -3.63
CA SER A 129 -12.49 12.66 -4.15
C SER A 129 -11.54 12.41 -5.33
N LEU A 130 -11.08 11.16 -5.52
CA LEU A 130 -10.16 10.78 -6.57
C LEU A 130 -10.85 10.11 -7.76
N VAL A 131 -11.61 9.04 -7.51
CA VAL A 131 -12.06 8.13 -8.57
C VAL A 131 -13.16 8.76 -9.42
N ASN A 132 -12.92 8.82 -10.74
CA ASN A 132 -13.80 9.42 -11.73
C ASN A 132 -14.15 10.90 -11.46
N GLN A 133 -13.34 11.61 -10.65
CA GLN A 133 -13.57 13.03 -10.37
C GLN A 133 -12.77 13.92 -11.31
N PRO A 134 -13.39 15.01 -11.84
CA PRO A 134 -12.67 15.94 -12.67
C PRO A 134 -11.59 16.69 -11.87
N SER A 135 -10.48 16.97 -12.52
CA SER A 135 -9.45 17.88 -11.99
C SER A 135 -9.96 19.32 -12.02
N THR A 136 -9.67 20.08 -10.97
CA THR A 136 -9.94 21.54 -10.95
C THR A 136 -8.77 22.35 -11.54
N GLN A 137 -7.65 21.70 -11.83
CA GLN A 137 -6.41 22.35 -12.25
C GLN A 137 -5.99 22.00 -13.70
N VAL A 138 -6.55 20.93 -14.25
CA VAL A 138 -6.26 20.46 -15.61
C VAL A 138 -7.57 20.33 -16.35
N GLU A 139 -7.73 21.08 -17.43
CA GLU A 139 -8.92 21.04 -18.29
C GLU A 139 -9.10 19.62 -18.85
N ASP A 140 -10.33 19.12 -18.84
CA ASP A 140 -10.72 17.77 -19.26
C ASP A 140 -9.98 16.62 -18.51
N GLY A 141 -9.19 16.94 -17.48
CA GLY A 141 -8.44 15.94 -16.71
C GLY A 141 -9.34 15.23 -15.68
N ILE A 142 -9.19 13.91 -15.57
CA ILE A 142 -9.80 13.09 -14.51
C ILE A 142 -8.72 12.71 -13.49
N ARG A 143 -9.01 12.87 -12.20
CA ARG A 143 -8.05 12.63 -11.12
C ARG A 143 -7.55 11.20 -11.11
N VAL A 144 -8.47 10.23 -11.14
CA VAL A 144 -8.19 8.79 -11.28
C VAL A 144 -9.19 8.19 -12.26
N ILE A 145 -8.68 7.57 -13.32
CA ILE A 145 -9.45 6.81 -14.31
C ILE A 145 -9.25 5.33 -13.99
N PRO A 146 -10.24 4.61 -13.44
CA PRO A 146 -10.12 3.19 -13.17
C PRO A 146 -9.67 2.40 -14.39
N GLY A 147 -8.61 1.58 -14.23
CA GLY A 147 -8.03 0.80 -15.31
C GLY A 147 -7.01 1.54 -16.19
N ASN A 148 -6.75 2.83 -15.92
CA ASN A 148 -5.83 3.61 -16.77
C ASN A 148 -5.00 4.61 -15.94
N ALA A 149 -3.88 4.16 -15.40
CA ALA A 149 -3.00 5.01 -14.61
C ALA A 149 -2.39 6.13 -15.45
N GLU A 150 -1.91 5.83 -16.66
CA GLU A 150 -1.19 6.81 -17.51
C GLU A 150 -2.03 8.04 -17.88
N GLU A 151 -3.36 7.88 -18.04
CA GLU A 151 -4.25 8.99 -18.30
C GLU A 151 -4.79 9.67 -17.04
N SER A 152 -4.58 9.07 -15.86
CA SER A 152 -4.98 9.63 -14.58
C SER A 152 -4.11 10.82 -14.19
N ILE A 153 -4.73 11.92 -13.76
CA ILE A 153 -4.00 13.11 -13.29
C ILE A 153 -3.12 12.77 -12.07
N LEU A 154 -3.57 11.89 -11.18
CA LEU A 154 -2.79 11.47 -10.02
C LEU A 154 -1.43 10.89 -10.47
N HIS A 155 -1.42 9.95 -11.42
CA HIS A 155 -0.18 9.41 -11.99
C HIS A 155 0.72 10.52 -12.56
N LYS A 156 0.14 11.38 -13.41
CA LYS A 156 0.87 12.46 -14.09
C LYS A 156 1.50 13.47 -13.13
N VAL A 157 0.88 13.68 -11.96
CA VAL A 157 1.34 14.63 -10.94
C VAL A 157 2.48 14.09 -10.10
N ILE A 158 2.42 12.80 -9.71
CA ILE A 158 3.38 12.23 -8.75
C ILE A 158 4.60 11.59 -9.43
N ASN A 159 4.50 11.25 -10.70
CA ASN A 159 5.62 10.63 -11.43
C ASN A 159 6.56 11.68 -12.02
N PRO A 160 7.90 11.44 -12.01
CA PRO A 160 8.88 12.34 -12.56
C PRO A 160 8.67 12.59 -14.06
N GLY A 161 8.92 13.82 -14.51
CA GLY A 161 8.90 14.18 -15.93
C GLY A 161 7.51 14.55 -16.48
N ASN A 162 6.45 14.47 -15.71
CA ASN A 162 5.13 14.94 -16.10
C ASN A 162 4.95 16.42 -15.74
N VAL A 163 5.07 17.28 -16.74
CA VAL A 163 4.88 18.73 -16.56
C VAL A 163 3.45 19.11 -16.94
N LEU A 164 2.57 19.22 -15.95
CA LEU A 164 1.18 19.66 -16.16
C LEU A 164 0.97 21.17 -16.06
N GLY A 165 2.05 21.96 -15.89
CA GLY A 165 1.95 23.40 -15.70
C GLY A 165 1.25 23.84 -14.41
N LEU A 166 1.21 22.97 -13.40
CA LEU A 166 0.59 23.25 -12.11
C LEU A 166 1.44 24.26 -11.32
N GLY A 167 0.79 25.08 -10.49
CA GLY A 167 1.46 26.07 -9.65
C GLY A 167 2.34 25.49 -8.53
N PHE A 168 2.25 24.17 -8.29
CA PHE A 168 3.06 23.44 -7.33
C PHE A 168 3.55 22.13 -7.93
N SER A 169 4.87 21.86 -7.83
CA SER A 169 5.45 20.60 -8.29
C SER A 169 5.32 19.53 -7.20
N HIS A 170 4.75 18.39 -7.57
CA HIS A 170 4.68 17.20 -6.71
C HIS A 170 5.84 16.23 -6.98
N GLU A 171 6.71 16.57 -7.93
CA GLU A 171 7.90 15.78 -8.22
C GLU A 171 8.73 15.59 -6.93
N ASN A 172 9.12 14.36 -6.67
CA ASN A 172 9.85 13.95 -5.46
C ASN A 172 9.07 14.01 -4.12
N MET A 173 7.77 14.26 -4.11
CA MET A 173 6.96 14.10 -2.90
C MET A 173 6.86 12.64 -2.47
N ILE A 174 6.83 11.71 -3.42
CA ILE A 174 6.94 10.27 -3.20
C ILE A 174 8.28 9.83 -3.79
N THR A 175 9.24 9.49 -2.95
CA THR A 175 10.59 9.07 -3.38
C THR A 175 10.73 7.56 -3.58
N SER A 176 9.81 6.78 -3.01
CA SER A 176 9.77 5.34 -3.14
C SER A 176 9.16 4.94 -4.49
N SER A 177 9.97 4.32 -5.35
CA SER A 177 9.46 3.74 -6.60
C SER A 177 8.46 2.62 -6.39
N THR A 178 8.49 1.95 -5.22
CA THR A 178 7.51 0.95 -4.84
C THR A 178 6.16 1.60 -4.58
N ASP A 179 6.11 2.73 -3.89
CA ASP A 179 4.88 3.44 -3.56
C ASP A 179 4.24 4.07 -4.81
N LEU A 180 5.05 4.66 -5.70
CA LEU A 180 4.57 5.17 -7.00
C LEU A 180 3.91 4.04 -7.79
N ARG A 181 4.60 2.90 -7.91
CA ARG A 181 4.06 1.74 -8.60
C ARG A 181 2.81 1.18 -7.93
N LEU A 182 2.74 1.18 -6.60
CA LEU A 182 1.57 0.70 -5.86
C LEU A 182 0.31 1.50 -6.22
N ILE A 183 0.44 2.83 -6.33
CA ILE A 183 -0.66 3.70 -6.77
C ILE A 183 -1.07 3.38 -8.21
N ASP A 184 -0.11 3.25 -9.12
CA ASP A 184 -0.40 2.95 -10.52
C ASP A 184 -1.08 1.59 -10.70
N GLU A 185 -0.64 0.59 -9.95
CA GLU A 185 -1.22 -0.76 -9.99
C GLU A 185 -2.62 -0.82 -9.37
N TRP A 186 -2.88 -0.05 -8.30
CA TRP A 186 -4.23 0.13 -7.77
C TRP A 186 -5.16 0.75 -8.83
N ILE A 187 -4.72 1.79 -9.51
CA ILE A 187 -5.51 2.43 -10.58
C ILE A 187 -5.77 1.43 -11.70
N ASN A 188 -4.74 0.71 -12.18
CA ASN A 188 -4.85 -0.25 -13.27
C ASN A 188 -5.70 -1.48 -12.90
N ALA A 189 -5.76 -1.84 -11.62
CA ALA A 189 -6.65 -2.89 -11.12
C ALA A 189 -8.12 -2.44 -10.96
N GLY A 190 -8.43 -1.20 -11.34
CA GLY A 190 -9.80 -0.67 -11.34
C GLY A 190 -10.11 0.29 -10.19
N ALA A 191 -9.10 0.76 -9.46
CA ALA A 191 -9.18 1.78 -8.41
C ALA A 191 -10.30 1.50 -7.37
N LYS A 192 -10.40 0.25 -6.91
CA LYS A 192 -11.41 -0.15 -5.90
C LYS A 192 -11.01 0.38 -4.52
N GLU A 193 -12.04 0.63 -3.69
CA GLU A 193 -11.88 0.95 -2.28
C GLU A 193 -11.52 -0.28 -1.46
#